data_0c3bc88ffafc9755cb6e15252791795e
#
_entry.id   0c3bc88ffafc9755cb6e15252791795e
#
_cell.length_a   1.000
_cell.length_b   1.000
_cell.length_c   1.000
_cell.angle_alpha   90.00
_cell.angle_beta   90.00
_cell.angle_gamma   90.00
#
_symmetry.space_group_name_H-M   'P 1'
#
loop_
_entity.id
_entity.type
_entity.pdbx_description
1 polymer ?
#
loop_
_entity_poly.entity_id
_entity_poly.type
_entity_poly.pdbx_seq_one_letter_code
_entity_poly.pdbx_strand_id
1 'polypeptide(L)'
;MIDPSADRAVFRQLADLLRDRITSGDLAPGASLPSELRLAQEYGLSRTSVRQAISLLRSEGLVIVQPPRGTFVRNMEPTETVTLLKGDTASARMPTPAERKELDIGEGVPVLVVFRADGSRELYPADRIRVGR
;
A
#
# COMPACT_ATOMS: atom_id res chain seq x y z
N MET A 1 12.47 -1.12 18.82
CA MET A 1 11.98 -2.03 19.87
C MET A 1 10.62 -1.58 20.39
N ILE A 2 9.78 -2.52 20.73
CA ILE A 2 8.44 -2.22 21.26
C ILE A 2 8.55 -1.86 22.75
N ASP A 3 7.98 -0.71 23.10
CA ASP A 3 7.96 -0.23 24.50
C ASP A 3 6.51 -0.13 24.97
N PRO A 4 6.06 -1.10 25.85
CA PRO A 4 4.68 -1.06 26.34
C PRO A 4 4.37 0.14 27.22
N SER A 5 5.40 0.79 27.80
CA SER A 5 5.22 1.96 28.66
C SER A 5 5.18 3.29 27.90
N ALA A 6 5.44 3.28 26.59
CA ALA A 6 5.38 4.49 25.76
C ALA A 6 3.93 4.93 25.56
N ASP A 7 3.72 6.22 25.34
CA ASP A 7 2.39 6.79 25.08
C ASP A 7 1.80 6.28 23.76
N ARG A 8 2.65 5.89 22.81
CA ARG A 8 2.20 5.38 21.53
C ARG A 8 1.72 3.92 21.68
N ALA A 9 0.54 3.61 21.15
CA ALA A 9 -0.01 2.26 21.19
C ALA A 9 0.95 1.23 20.60
N VAL A 10 0.98 0.03 21.22
CA VAL A 10 1.92 -1.04 20.86
C VAL A 10 1.82 -1.43 19.39
N PHE A 11 0.60 -1.56 18.84
CA PHE A 11 0.45 -1.92 17.44
C PHE A 11 0.99 -0.85 16.49
N ARG A 12 0.94 0.43 16.89
CA ARG A 12 1.50 1.53 16.09
C ARG A 12 3.02 1.50 16.09
N GLN A 13 3.63 1.12 17.21
CA GLN A 13 5.08 0.93 17.30
C GLN A 13 5.53 -0.20 16.36
N LEU A 14 4.79 -1.31 16.32
CA LEU A 14 5.11 -2.39 15.40
C LEU A 14 4.94 -1.94 13.94
N ALA A 15 3.88 -1.21 13.65
CA ALA A 15 3.68 -0.65 12.30
C ALA A 15 4.85 0.25 11.91
N ASP A 16 5.33 1.10 12.82
CA ASP A 16 6.49 1.97 12.58
C ASP A 16 7.75 1.15 12.25
N LEU A 17 8.01 0.09 13.02
CA LEU A 17 9.16 -0.79 12.77
C LEU A 17 9.08 -1.48 11.42
N LEU A 18 7.93 -2.02 11.07
CA LEU A 18 7.72 -2.69 9.78
C LEU A 18 7.78 -1.70 8.62
N ARG A 19 7.22 -0.51 8.80
CA ARG A 19 7.30 0.55 7.79
C ARG A 19 8.75 0.93 7.50
N ASP A 20 9.56 1.07 8.54
CA ASP A 20 10.99 1.37 8.37
C ASP A 20 11.71 0.25 7.62
N ARG A 21 11.38 -1.00 7.89
CA ARG A 21 11.97 -2.15 7.16
C ARG A 21 11.56 -2.17 5.69
N ILE A 22 10.34 -1.73 5.39
CA ILE A 22 9.86 -1.62 4.02
C ILE A 22 10.56 -0.47 3.29
N THR A 23 10.61 0.71 3.91
CA THR A 23 11.20 1.88 3.28
C THR A 23 12.72 1.79 3.13
N SER A 24 13.39 1.09 4.03
CA SER A 24 14.85 0.85 3.94
C SER A 24 15.22 -0.22 2.93
N GLY A 25 14.26 -1.01 2.46
CA GLY A 25 14.51 -2.13 1.55
C GLY A 25 14.85 -3.44 2.24
N ASP A 26 14.91 -3.47 3.56
CA ASP A 26 15.12 -4.70 4.32
C ASP A 26 14.00 -5.73 4.03
N LEU A 27 12.76 -5.24 3.95
CA LEU A 27 11.65 -5.99 3.37
C LEU A 27 11.44 -5.47 1.95
N ALA A 28 11.96 -6.19 0.98
CA ALA A 28 11.97 -5.76 -0.41
C ALA A 28 10.57 -5.74 -1.03
N PRO A 29 10.32 -4.94 -2.07
CA PRO A 29 9.05 -4.98 -2.81
C PRO A 29 8.75 -6.40 -3.28
N GLY A 30 7.52 -6.85 -3.05
CA GLY A 30 7.07 -8.20 -3.39
C GLY A 30 7.44 -9.27 -2.37
N ALA A 31 8.29 -8.97 -1.39
CA ALA A 31 8.68 -9.94 -0.38
C ALA A 31 7.52 -10.24 0.58
N SER A 32 7.45 -11.47 1.08
CA SER A 32 6.46 -11.82 2.08
C SER A 32 6.89 -11.33 3.46
N LEU A 33 5.93 -10.84 4.24
CA LEU A 33 6.15 -10.56 5.65
C LEU A 33 6.16 -11.87 6.44
N PRO A 34 6.86 -11.91 7.59
CA PRO A 34 6.69 -13.02 8.52
C PRO A 34 5.22 -13.20 8.89
N SER A 35 4.82 -14.42 9.24
CA SER A 35 3.44 -14.70 9.65
C SER A 35 3.05 -13.90 10.89
N GLU A 36 1.75 -13.73 11.12
CA GLU A 36 1.24 -13.07 12.33
C GLU A 36 1.80 -13.73 13.59
N LEU A 37 1.80 -15.07 13.62
CA LEU A 37 2.32 -15.82 14.76
C LEU A 37 3.80 -15.54 14.99
N ARG A 38 4.59 -15.53 13.93
CA ARG A 38 6.02 -15.27 14.02
C ARG A 38 6.31 -13.85 14.50
N LEU A 39 5.58 -12.87 13.98
CA LEU A 39 5.70 -11.47 14.41
C LEU A 39 5.30 -11.32 15.88
N ALA A 40 4.23 -12.00 16.30
CA ALA A 40 3.79 -11.99 17.68
C ALA A 40 4.88 -12.55 18.61
N GLN A 41 5.52 -13.65 18.21
CA GLN A 41 6.60 -14.27 18.97
C GLN A 41 7.86 -13.40 19.00
N GLU A 42 8.24 -12.85 17.85
CA GLU A 42 9.47 -12.06 17.71
C GLU A 42 9.41 -10.78 18.53
N TYR A 43 8.27 -10.11 18.55
CA TYR A 43 8.11 -8.82 19.24
C TYR A 43 7.40 -8.94 20.58
N GLY A 44 7.01 -10.14 21.00
CA GLY A 44 6.34 -10.35 22.29
C GLY A 44 4.95 -9.72 22.36
N LEU A 45 4.20 -9.77 21.27
CA LEU A 45 2.89 -9.13 21.16
C LEU A 45 1.77 -10.15 20.98
N SER A 46 0.53 -9.72 21.23
CA SER A 46 -0.64 -10.52 20.90
C SER A 46 -0.84 -10.55 19.38
N ARG A 47 -1.52 -11.59 18.90
CA ARG A 47 -1.87 -11.68 17.49
C ARG A 47 -2.82 -10.54 17.07
N THR A 48 -3.66 -10.08 17.98
CA THR A 48 -4.55 -8.94 17.75
C THR A 48 -3.75 -7.67 17.46
N SER A 49 -2.72 -7.38 18.26
CA SER A 49 -1.86 -6.21 18.04
C SER A 49 -1.13 -6.32 16.69
N VAL A 50 -0.65 -7.51 16.33
CA VAL A 50 0.01 -7.74 15.04
C VAL A 50 -0.97 -7.49 13.88
N ARG A 51 -2.20 -7.99 13.99
CA ARG A 51 -3.22 -7.75 12.96
C ARG A 51 -3.55 -6.28 12.80
N GLN A 52 -3.64 -5.54 13.91
CA GLN A 52 -3.88 -4.09 13.88
C GLN A 52 -2.74 -3.37 13.17
N ALA A 53 -1.49 -3.75 13.43
CA ALA A 53 -0.33 -3.17 12.76
C ALA A 53 -0.36 -3.43 11.25
N ILE A 54 -0.63 -4.68 10.86
CA ILE A 54 -0.71 -5.05 9.45
C ILE A 54 -1.88 -4.32 8.77
N SER A 55 -3.02 -4.21 9.44
CA SER A 55 -4.18 -3.47 8.94
C SER A 55 -3.85 -2.01 8.67
N LEU A 56 -3.08 -1.38 9.57
CA LEU A 56 -2.64 0.00 9.38
C LEU A 56 -1.73 0.13 8.16
N LEU A 57 -0.73 -0.75 8.01
CA LEU A 57 0.16 -0.74 6.83
C LEU A 57 -0.61 -1.00 5.54
N ARG A 58 -1.61 -1.87 5.60
CA ARG A 58 -2.48 -2.16 4.46
C ARG A 58 -3.29 -0.92 4.06
N SER A 59 -3.84 -0.19 5.03
CA SER A 59 -4.57 1.06 4.76
C SER A 59 -3.67 2.14 4.17
N GLU A 60 -2.37 2.11 4.47
CA GLU A 60 -1.37 3.00 3.90
C GLU A 60 -0.89 2.57 2.51
N GLY A 61 -1.35 1.42 2.03
CA GLY A 61 -0.96 0.90 0.73
C GLY A 61 0.43 0.27 0.68
N LEU A 62 1.06 0.01 1.83
CA LEU A 62 2.42 -0.54 1.89
C LEU A 62 2.48 -2.05 1.76
N VAL A 63 1.41 -2.74 2.15
CA VAL A 63 1.33 -4.21 2.08
C VAL A 63 0.00 -4.62 1.47
N ILE A 64 -0.02 -5.83 0.91
CA ILE A 64 -1.23 -6.49 0.43
C ILE A 64 -1.40 -7.81 1.16
N VAL A 65 -2.64 -8.19 1.45
CA VAL A 65 -2.98 -9.46 2.08
C VAL A 65 -3.65 -10.34 1.04
N GLN A 66 -3.10 -11.53 0.83
CA GLN A 66 -3.57 -12.49 -0.19
C GLN A 66 -3.80 -13.86 0.44
N PRO A 67 -4.90 -14.08 1.20
CA PRO A 67 -5.18 -15.38 1.79
C PRO A 67 -5.33 -16.47 0.71
N PRO A 68 -4.87 -17.68 0.95
CA PRO A 68 -4.13 -18.14 2.14
C PRO A 68 -2.61 -17.91 2.06
N ARG A 69 -2.12 -17.21 1.04
CA ARG A 69 -0.69 -17.06 0.75
C ARG A 69 0.05 -16.20 1.77
N GLY A 70 -0.60 -15.22 2.39
CA GLY A 70 -0.01 -14.36 3.40
C GLY A 70 -0.03 -12.88 3.06
N THR A 71 0.85 -12.14 3.71
CA THR A 71 1.01 -10.70 3.54
C THR A 71 2.31 -10.40 2.83
N PHE A 72 2.26 -9.52 1.85
CA PHE A 72 3.41 -9.19 1.00
C PHE A 72 3.61 -7.68 0.94
N VAL A 73 4.88 -7.27 0.84
CA VAL A 73 5.20 -5.87 0.55
C VAL A 73 4.69 -5.54 -0.85
N ARG A 74 3.97 -4.43 -0.97
CA ARG A 74 3.47 -4.00 -2.28
C ARG A 74 4.63 -3.68 -3.21
N ASN A 75 4.57 -4.19 -4.44
CA ASN A 75 5.51 -3.82 -5.46
C ASN A 75 5.03 -2.53 -6.12
N MET A 76 5.79 -1.44 -5.93
CA MET A 76 5.44 -0.11 -6.40
C MET A 76 6.06 0.23 -7.75
N GLU A 77 6.69 -0.72 -8.43
CA GLU A 77 7.30 -0.46 -9.73
C GLU A 77 6.23 -0.27 -10.81
N PRO A 78 6.22 0.85 -11.52
CA PRO A 78 5.27 1.07 -12.60
C PRO A 78 5.46 0.06 -13.71
N THR A 79 4.37 -0.54 -14.17
CA THR A 79 4.37 -1.50 -15.26
C THR A 79 3.92 -0.87 -16.58
N GLU A 80 3.41 0.35 -16.55
CA GLU A 80 2.84 1.01 -17.70
C GLU A 80 3.15 2.51 -17.64
N THR A 81 3.42 3.11 -18.78
CA THR A 81 3.59 4.56 -18.91
C THR A 81 2.37 5.16 -19.61
N VAL A 82 1.78 6.16 -18.97
CA VAL A 82 0.69 6.96 -19.56
C VAL A 82 1.29 8.26 -20.05
N THR A 83 1.14 8.55 -21.33
CA THR A 83 1.69 9.76 -21.94
C THR A 83 0.65 10.87 -21.93
N LEU A 84 1.04 12.03 -21.41
CA LEU A 84 0.21 13.24 -21.48
C LEU A 84 0.58 14.02 -22.73
N LEU A 85 -0.44 14.31 -23.53
CA LEU A 85 -0.33 15.12 -24.74
C LEU A 85 -0.72 16.56 -24.44
N LYS A 86 -0.51 17.45 -25.39
CA LYS A 86 -0.86 18.88 -25.23
C LYS A 86 -2.33 19.02 -24.89
N GLY A 87 -2.63 19.74 -23.82
CA GLY A 87 -4.00 19.95 -23.35
C GLY A 87 -4.52 18.88 -22.38
N ASP A 88 -3.76 17.81 -22.18
CA ASP A 88 -4.10 16.80 -21.18
C ASP A 88 -3.68 17.25 -19.79
N THR A 89 -4.46 16.84 -18.78
CA THR A 89 -4.12 17.04 -17.37
C THR A 89 -4.32 15.75 -16.60
N ALA A 90 -3.74 15.66 -15.42
CA ALA A 90 -3.90 14.50 -14.56
C ALA A 90 -4.11 14.94 -13.11
N SER A 91 -4.89 14.16 -12.38
CA SER A 91 -5.20 14.40 -10.98
C SER A 91 -5.29 13.05 -10.26
N ALA A 92 -5.00 13.04 -8.97
CA ALA A 92 -5.11 11.83 -8.15
C ALA A 92 -6.20 12.03 -7.10
N ARG A 93 -6.94 10.97 -6.82
CA ARG A 93 -7.93 10.92 -5.74
C ARG A 93 -8.08 9.49 -5.26
N MET A 94 -8.74 9.30 -4.14
CA MET A 94 -9.06 7.94 -3.72
C MET A 94 -10.20 7.41 -4.58
N PRO A 95 -10.12 6.14 -4.99
CA PRO A 95 -11.17 5.53 -5.80
C PRO A 95 -12.43 5.28 -4.97
N THR A 96 -13.57 5.27 -5.63
CA THR A 96 -14.81 4.77 -5.02
C THR A 96 -14.70 3.25 -4.82
N PRO A 97 -15.53 2.64 -3.95
CA PRO A 97 -15.53 1.18 -3.80
C PRO A 97 -15.78 0.44 -5.12
N ALA A 98 -16.66 0.97 -5.97
CA ALA A 98 -16.94 0.38 -7.28
C ALA A 98 -15.72 0.44 -8.22
N GLU A 99 -15.04 1.58 -8.26
CA GLU A 99 -13.82 1.75 -9.05
C GLU A 99 -12.70 0.83 -8.57
N ARG A 100 -12.56 0.70 -7.24
CA ARG A 100 -11.56 -0.18 -6.64
C ARG A 100 -11.75 -1.62 -7.07
N LYS A 101 -12.99 -2.07 -7.09
CA LYS A 101 -13.34 -3.42 -7.52
C LYS A 101 -13.15 -3.60 -9.03
N GLU A 102 -13.66 -2.67 -9.83
CA GLU A 102 -13.62 -2.73 -11.30
C GLU A 102 -12.19 -2.70 -11.83
N LEU A 103 -11.35 -1.84 -11.27
CA LEU A 103 -9.97 -1.64 -11.72
C LEU A 103 -8.97 -2.47 -10.92
N ASP A 104 -9.43 -3.30 -9.99
CA ASP A 104 -8.59 -4.11 -9.11
C ASP A 104 -7.51 -3.25 -8.40
N ILE A 105 -7.95 -2.16 -7.80
CA ILE A 105 -7.07 -1.25 -7.07
C ILE A 105 -6.96 -1.70 -5.62
N GLY A 106 -5.74 -1.91 -5.15
CA GLY A 106 -5.48 -2.30 -3.76
C GLY A 106 -5.90 -1.24 -2.75
N GLU A 107 -6.16 -1.68 -1.52
CA GLU A 107 -6.49 -0.79 -0.42
C GLU A 107 -5.35 0.22 -0.20
N GLY A 108 -5.69 1.47 0.05
CA GLY A 108 -4.73 2.55 0.26
C GLY A 108 -4.13 3.13 -1.01
N VAL A 109 -4.43 2.56 -2.18
CA VAL A 109 -3.88 3.02 -3.46
C VAL A 109 -4.84 4.03 -4.09
N PRO A 110 -4.34 5.22 -4.50
CA PRO A 110 -5.15 6.20 -5.24
C PRO A 110 -5.44 5.75 -6.66
N VAL A 111 -6.44 6.38 -7.26
CA VAL A 111 -6.67 6.34 -8.70
C VAL A 111 -6.09 7.61 -9.33
N LEU A 112 -5.41 7.45 -10.45
CA LEU A 112 -5.01 8.57 -11.29
C LEU A 112 -6.07 8.79 -12.36
N VAL A 113 -6.55 10.02 -12.48
CA VAL A 113 -7.52 10.41 -13.50
C VAL A 113 -6.81 11.27 -14.51
N VAL A 114 -6.79 10.81 -15.76
CA VAL A 114 -6.22 11.58 -16.87
C VAL A 114 -7.37 12.23 -17.63
N PHE A 115 -7.34 13.54 -17.73
CA PHE A 115 -8.32 14.32 -18.51
C PHE A 115 -7.69 14.66 -19.85
N ARG A 116 -8.22 14.04 -20.90
CA ARG A 116 -7.74 14.29 -22.25
C ARG A 116 -8.29 15.61 -22.80
N ALA A 117 -7.56 16.20 -23.72
CA ALA A 117 -7.95 17.46 -24.34
C ALA A 117 -9.30 17.37 -25.06
N ASP A 118 -9.72 16.18 -25.49
CA ASP A 118 -11.02 15.95 -26.16
C ASP A 118 -12.21 15.87 -25.20
N GLY A 119 -11.96 15.99 -23.88
CA GLY A 119 -13.00 15.91 -22.86
C GLY A 119 -13.18 14.52 -22.27
N SER A 120 -12.55 13.49 -22.82
CA SER A 120 -12.58 12.15 -22.25
C SER A 120 -11.67 12.04 -21.02
N ARG A 121 -11.90 11.03 -20.20
CA ARG A 121 -11.05 10.75 -19.04
C ARG A 121 -10.78 9.27 -18.94
N GLU A 122 -9.58 8.97 -18.43
CA GLU A 122 -9.09 7.63 -18.21
C GLU A 122 -8.69 7.48 -16.74
N LEU A 123 -8.95 6.31 -16.17
CA LEU A 123 -8.64 6.03 -14.79
C LEU A 123 -7.64 4.89 -14.71
N TYR A 124 -6.62 5.08 -13.87
CA TYR A 124 -5.55 4.09 -13.69
C TYR A 124 -5.23 3.90 -12.21
N PRO A 125 -4.94 2.66 -11.77
CA PRO A 125 -4.35 2.48 -10.45
C PRO A 125 -3.00 3.21 -10.36
N ALA A 126 -2.85 4.10 -9.38
CA ALA A 126 -1.68 4.98 -9.31
C ALA A 126 -0.36 4.23 -9.04
N ASP A 127 -0.44 3.02 -8.48
CA ASP A 127 0.75 2.21 -8.18
C ASP A 127 1.28 1.41 -9.37
N ARG A 128 0.59 1.44 -10.53
CA ARG A 128 0.97 0.68 -11.73
C ARG A 128 1.45 1.52 -12.88
N ILE A 129 1.39 2.82 -12.75
CA ILE A 129 1.66 3.71 -13.88
C ILE A 129 2.72 4.75 -13.54
N ARG A 130 3.40 5.16 -14.59
CA ARG A 130 4.27 6.33 -14.61
C ARG A 130 3.68 7.31 -15.63
N VAL A 131 3.67 8.60 -15.28
CA VAL A 131 3.17 9.63 -16.17
C VAL A 131 4.36 10.34 -16.80
N GLY A 132 4.30 10.51 -18.12
CA GLY A 132 5.35 11.17 -18.88
C GLY A 132 4.77 12.05 -19.99
N ARG A 133 5.65 12.77 -20.65
CA ARG A 133 5.32 13.63 -21.80
C ARG A 133 5.86 13.05 -23.09
#